data_01a201f8301a7190d69f9c72e2046fe2
#
_entry.id   01a201f8301a7190d69f9c72e2046fe2
#
_cell.length_a   1.000
_cell.length_b   1.000
_cell.length_c   1.000
_cell.angle_alpha   90.00
_cell.angle_beta   90.00
_cell.angle_gamma   90.00
#
_symmetry.space_group_name_H-M   'P 1'
#
loop_
_entity.id
_entity.type
_entity.pdbx_description
1 polymer ?
#
loop_
_entity_poly.entity_id
_entity_poly.type
_entity_poly.pdbx_seq_one_letter_code
_entity_poly.pdbx_strand_id
1 'polypeptide(L)'
;MTDTNTYQAQANELSQKLWAIANDLRGQMDASEFKNYILGVIFYRYLSERTEMYMTDLLKNDDGITYEEAFADDEYRPVVEEWSLSKLGYVIKPENLFRNLIRKITKFENDADKFSVEDFEKAINDLVGSTMGHESNKAFDGLFNDMRLQDSRLGETVSDRTEMIGRVMVRVSDIDFDLQDSQFDVLGTAYMILIGLFASDAGKKGGEFFTPAGPSKLCATLAALGLDEAKTVGDCTCGSASMLLEVQKHLTTGKVGHFYGQELNATTY
;
A
#
# COMPACT_ATOMS: atom_id res chain seq x y z
N MET A 1 -10.20 3.68 27.01
CA MET A 1 -10.70 2.27 26.89
C MET A 1 -11.55 2.06 25.62
N THR A 2 -12.12 3.08 25.02
CA THR A 2 -12.88 3.06 23.75
C THR A 2 -11.99 2.77 22.52
N ASP A 3 -10.79 3.33 22.46
CA ASP A 3 -9.92 3.23 21.29
C ASP A 3 -9.39 1.81 21.00
N THR A 4 -9.09 1.03 22.03
CA THR A 4 -8.56 -0.36 21.85
C THR A 4 -9.62 -1.30 21.28
N ASN A 5 -10.91 -1.10 21.61
CA ASN A 5 -12.01 -1.91 21.10
C ASN A 5 -12.29 -1.60 19.62
N THR A 6 -12.18 -0.34 19.22
CA THR A 6 -12.39 0.11 17.84
C THR A 6 -11.27 -0.41 16.94
N TYR A 7 -10.01 -0.27 17.35
CA TYR A 7 -8.86 -0.81 16.64
C TYR A 7 -8.95 -2.33 16.41
N GLN A 8 -9.32 -3.08 17.47
CA GLN A 8 -9.46 -4.53 17.36
C GLN A 8 -10.60 -4.94 16.42
N ALA A 9 -11.69 -4.18 16.40
CA ALA A 9 -12.81 -4.42 15.49
C ALA A 9 -12.40 -4.16 14.02
N GLN A 10 -11.72 -3.06 13.74
CA GLN A 10 -11.20 -2.73 12.42
C GLN A 10 -10.19 -3.77 11.92
N ALA A 11 -9.27 -4.20 12.78
CA ALA A 11 -8.29 -5.24 12.46
C ALA A 11 -8.96 -6.60 12.17
N ASN A 12 -10.00 -6.97 12.92
CA ASN A 12 -10.75 -8.20 12.70
C ASN A 12 -11.53 -8.16 11.38
N GLU A 13 -12.18 -7.03 11.06
CA GLU A 13 -12.88 -6.84 9.79
C GLU A 13 -11.92 -6.94 8.61
N LEU A 14 -10.79 -6.23 8.69
CA LEU A 14 -9.72 -6.31 7.68
C LEU A 14 -9.22 -7.74 7.51
N SER A 15 -9.01 -8.47 8.60
CA SER A 15 -8.58 -9.87 8.58
C SER A 15 -9.58 -10.76 7.85
N GLN A 16 -10.89 -10.59 8.10
CA GLN A 16 -11.93 -11.36 7.42
C GLN A 16 -11.96 -11.08 5.92
N LYS A 17 -11.85 -9.80 5.51
CA LYS A 17 -11.81 -9.41 4.10
C LYS A 17 -10.58 -9.97 3.39
N LEU A 18 -9.40 -9.85 4.00
CA LEU A 18 -8.15 -10.39 3.43
C LEU A 18 -8.16 -11.92 3.35
N TRP A 19 -8.73 -12.58 4.37
CA TRP A 19 -8.90 -14.04 4.34
C TRP A 19 -9.84 -14.48 3.22
N ALA A 20 -10.94 -13.75 2.98
CA ALA A 20 -11.86 -14.02 1.88
C ALA A 20 -11.17 -13.88 0.52
N ILE A 21 -10.36 -12.81 0.32
CA ILE A 21 -9.57 -12.62 -0.90
C ILE A 21 -8.60 -13.80 -1.09
N ALA A 22 -7.85 -14.16 -0.05
CA ALA A 22 -6.89 -15.25 -0.10
C ALA A 22 -7.56 -16.60 -0.40
N ASN A 23 -8.77 -16.82 0.12
CA ASN A 23 -9.52 -18.06 -0.11
C ASN A 23 -10.13 -18.15 -1.51
N ASP A 24 -10.62 -17.05 -2.09
CA ASP A 24 -11.13 -16.99 -3.46
C ASP A 24 -10.05 -17.33 -4.51
N LEU A 25 -8.79 -17.09 -4.15
CA LEU A 25 -7.63 -17.30 -5.02
C LEU A 25 -6.95 -18.67 -4.79
N ARG A 26 -7.42 -19.42 -3.80
CA ARG A 26 -6.88 -20.74 -3.43
C ARG A 26 -7.02 -21.73 -4.59
N GLY A 27 -5.93 -22.40 -4.93
CA GLY A 27 -5.89 -23.45 -5.96
C GLY A 27 -5.44 -22.98 -7.36
N GLN A 28 -5.19 -21.69 -7.55
CA GLN A 28 -4.70 -21.16 -8.82
C GLN A 28 -3.21 -20.82 -8.78
N MET A 29 -2.70 -20.42 -7.61
CA MET A 29 -1.29 -20.08 -7.37
C MET A 29 -0.88 -20.49 -5.96
N ASP A 30 0.42 -20.60 -5.70
CA ASP A 30 0.93 -20.80 -4.34
C ASP A 30 0.53 -19.61 -3.45
N ALA A 31 0.02 -19.91 -2.27
CA ALA A 31 -0.48 -18.92 -1.33
C ALA A 31 0.56 -17.85 -0.97
N SER A 32 1.84 -18.25 -0.87
CA SER A 32 2.95 -17.33 -0.58
C SER A 32 3.20 -16.30 -1.67
N GLU A 33 2.85 -16.61 -2.92
CA GLU A 33 3.03 -15.72 -4.07
C GLU A 33 1.86 -14.76 -4.22
N PHE A 34 0.63 -15.21 -3.90
CA PHE A 34 -0.55 -14.36 -3.89
C PHE A 34 -0.44 -13.15 -2.97
N LYS A 35 0.24 -13.33 -1.86
CA LYS A 35 0.53 -12.25 -0.90
C LYS A 35 1.01 -10.98 -1.61
N ASN A 36 1.96 -11.13 -2.52
CA ASN A 36 2.58 -9.98 -3.20
C ASN A 36 1.61 -9.24 -4.11
N TYR A 37 0.70 -9.95 -4.78
CA TYR A 37 -0.34 -9.32 -5.60
C TYR A 37 -1.36 -8.57 -4.76
N ILE A 38 -1.85 -9.19 -3.67
CA ILE A 38 -2.81 -8.54 -2.77
C ILE A 38 -2.17 -7.30 -2.14
N LEU A 39 -0.94 -7.39 -1.64
CA LEU A 39 -0.21 -6.27 -1.04
C LEU A 39 0.05 -5.15 -2.05
N GLY A 40 0.49 -5.49 -3.26
CA GLY A 40 0.73 -4.50 -4.31
C GLY A 40 -0.55 -3.74 -4.69
N VAL A 41 -1.69 -4.44 -4.82
CA VAL A 41 -2.99 -3.80 -5.11
C VAL A 41 -3.45 -2.92 -3.95
N ILE A 42 -3.34 -3.40 -2.70
CA ILE A 42 -3.66 -2.61 -1.50
C ILE A 42 -2.81 -1.35 -1.43
N PHE A 43 -1.51 -1.49 -1.67
CA PHE A 43 -0.60 -0.37 -1.61
C PHE A 43 -0.86 0.66 -2.72
N TYR A 44 -1.10 0.19 -3.97
CA TYR A 44 -1.47 1.08 -5.07
C TYR A 44 -2.77 1.84 -4.77
N ARG A 45 -3.79 1.15 -4.25
CA ARG A 45 -5.05 1.78 -3.84
C ARG A 45 -4.82 2.84 -2.77
N TYR A 46 -4.03 2.53 -1.74
CA TYR A 46 -3.69 3.49 -0.69
C TYR A 46 -3.05 4.77 -1.25
N LEU A 47 -2.07 4.62 -2.14
CA LEU A 47 -1.44 5.77 -2.80
C LEU A 47 -2.44 6.57 -3.62
N SER A 48 -3.33 5.89 -4.35
CA SER A 48 -4.38 6.52 -5.14
C SER A 48 -5.36 7.32 -4.27
N GLU A 49 -5.87 6.74 -3.20
CA GLU A 49 -6.80 7.44 -2.29
C GLU A 49 -6.11 8.62 -1.57
N ARG A 50 -4.83 8.48 -1.22
CA ARG A 50 -4.02 9.59 -0.70
C ARG A 50 -3.89 10.73 -1.71
N THR A 51 -3.69 10.42 -2.99
CA THR A 51 -3.66 11.42 -4.07
C THR A 51 -4.99 12.14 -4.17
N GLU A 52 -6.11 11.39 -4.20
CA GLU A 52 -7.45 11.97 -4.29
C GLU A 52 -7.77 12.89 -3.12
N MET A 53 -7.47 12.45 -1.90
CA MET A 53 -7.68 13.25 -0.69
C MET A 53 -6.86 14.54 -0.73
N TYR A 54 -5.56 14.44 -1.06
CA TYR A 54 -4.68 15.59 -1.14
C TYR A 54 -5.12 16.59 -2.23
N MET A 55 -5.45 16.11 -3.42
CA MET A 55 -5.88 16.95 -4.53
C MET A 55 -7.24 17.60 -4.25
N THR A 56 -8.17 16.88 -3.63
CA THR A 56 -9.46 17.43 -3.21
C THR A 56 -9.27 18.58 -2.22
N ASP A 57 -8.42 18.42 -1.22
CA ASP A 57 -8.16 19.47 -0.24
C ASP A 57 -7.43 20.67 -0.86
N LEU A 58 -6.48 20.42 -1.77
CA LEU A 58 -5.70 21.45 -2.44
C LEU A 58 -6.57 22.31 -3.36
N LEU A 59 -7.40 21.67 -4.19
CA LEU A 59 -8.22 22.31 -5.21
C LEU A 59 -9.55 22.86 -4.66
N LYS A 60 -9.85 22.62 -3.39
CA LYS A 60 -11.10 23.04 -2.74
C LYS A 60 -11.34 24.56 -2.79
N ASN A 61 -10.28 25.35 -2.80
CA ASN A 61 -10.34 26.80 -2.82
C ASN A 61 -10.17 27.39 -4.23
N ASP A 62 -9.99 26.56 -5.25
CA ASP A 62 -9.78 26.96 -6.65
C ASP A 62 -11.08 26.77 -7.46
N ASP A 63 -12.09 27.60 -7.20
CA ASP A 63 -13.38 27.65 -7.91
C ASP A 63 -14.08 26.29 -8.12
N GLY A 64 -13.71 25.27 -7.32
CA GLY A 64 -14.30 23.93 -7.37
C GLY A 64 -13.83 23.09 -8.55
N ILE A 65 -12.68 23.39 -9.15
CA ILE A 65 -12.06 22.59 -10.20
C ILE A 65 -11.73 21.17 -9.66
N THR A 66 -12.05 20.15 -10.43
CA THR A 66 -11.71 18.77 -10.09
C THR A 66 -10.25 18.43 -10.43
N TYR A 67 -9.71 17.37 -9.85
CA TYR A 67 -8.36 16.90 -10.21
C TYR A 67 -8.26 16.51 -11.68
N GLU A 68 -9.31 15.90 -12.23
CA GLU A 68 -9.42 15.55 -13.63
C GLU A 68 -9.36 16.78 -14.55
N GLU A 69 -10.11 17.84 -14.22
CA GLU A 69 -10.14 19.08 -14.98
C GLU A 69 -8.80 19.81 -14.89
N ALA A 70 -8.24 19.95 -13.70
CA ALA A 70 -6.93 20.58 -13.49
C ALA A 70 -5.80 19.83 -14.22
N PHE A 71 -5.86 18.50 -14.26
CA PHE A 71 -4.86 17.69 -14.97
C PHE A 71 -5.04 17.72 -16.50
N ALA A 72 -6.25 17.94 -16.99
CA ALA A 72 -6.55 18.08 -18.42
C ALA A 72 -6.13 19.44 -18.99
N ASP A 73 -6.01 20.45 -18.14
CA ASP A 73 -5.59 21.79 -18.53
C ASP A 73 -4.05 21.87 -18.64
N ASP A 74 -3.56 22.33 -19.80
CA ASP A 74 -2.12 22.37 -20.09
C ASP A 74 -1.33 23.38 -19.22
N GLU A 75 -2.00 24.42 -18.68
CA GLU A 75 -1.39 25.41 -17.78
C GLU A 75 -1.38 24.89 -16.32
N TYR A 76 -2.43 24.20 -15.90
CA TYR A 76 -2.56 23.67 -14.53
C TYR A 76 -1.80 22.36 -14.32
N ARG A 77 -1.73 21.48 -15.32
CA ARG A 77 -1.08 20.15 -15.20
C ARG A 77 0.32 20.20 -14.59
N PRO A 78 1.27 21.03 -15.08
CA PRO A 78 2.62 21.08 -14.50
C PRO A 78 2.62 21.47 -13.02
N VAL A 79 1.69 22.37 -12.63
CA VAL A 79 1.56 22.86 -11.25
C VAL A 79 1.05 21.75 -10.34
N VAL A 80 0.04 21.02 -10.79
CA VAL A 80 -0.55 19.91 -10.03
C VAL A 80 0.45 18.74 -9.87
N GLU A 81 1.23 18.45 -10.91
CA GLU A 81 2.30 17.45 -10.87
C GLU A 81 3.40 17.87 -9.88
N GLU A 82 3.84 19.12 -9.89
CA GLU A 82 4.84 19.64 -8.96
C GLU A 82 4.33 19.58 -7.51
N TRP A 83 3.09 19.97 -7.27
CA TRP A 83 2.47 19.87 -5.94
C TRP A 83 2.41 18.42 -5.45
N SER A 84 2.01 17.48 -6.32
CA SER A 84 1.96 16.06 -5.99
C SER A 84 3.35 15.53 -5.63
N LEU A 85 4.36 15.80 -6.46
CA LEU A 85 5.73 15.39 -6.20
C LEU A 85 6.29 15.98 -4.90
N SER A 86 6.09 17.28 -4.66
CA SER A 86 6.62 17.95 -3.48
C SER A 86 5.99 17.43 -2.18
N LYS A 87 4.70 17.07 -2.19
CA LYS A 87 3.96 16.70 -0.99
C LYS A 87 3.86 15.19 -0.78
N LEU A 88 3.59 14.46 -1.86
CA LEU A 88 3.38 13.01 -1.82
C LEU A 88 4.63 12.24 -2.25
N GLY A 89 5.50 12.85 -3.04
CA GLY A 89 6.69 12.22 -3.61
C GLY A 89 6.43 11.44 -4.90
N TYR A 90 5.21 11.46 -5.44
CA TYR A 90 4.81 10.74 -6.64
C TYR A 90 3.61 11.41 -7.30
N VAL A 91 3.31 11.02 -8.56
CA VAL A 91 2.10 11.45 -9.29
C VAL A 91 1.32 10.23 -9.74
N ILE A 92 0.01 10.19 -9.48
CA ILE A 92 -0.93 9.25 -10.11
C ILE A 92 -1.87 10.06 -10.99
N LYS A 93 -1.79 9.87 -12.31
CA LYS A 93 -2.68 10.55 -13.26
C LYS A 93 -4.15 10.21 -12.99
N PRO A 94 -5.10 11.11 -13.27
CA PRO A 94 -6.53 10.87 -13.03
C PRO A 94 -7.05 9.57 -13.63
N GLU A 95 -6.67 9.24 -14.87
CA GLU A 95 -7.08 8.00 -15.53
C GLU A 95 -6.56 6.73 -14.84
N ASN A 96 -5.47 6.84 -14.09
CA ASN A 96 -4.82 5.76 -13.35
C ASN A 96 -5.27 5.68 -11.89
N LEU A 97 -6.14 6.57 -11.42
CA LEU A 97 -6.70 6.47 -10.06
C LEU A 97 -7.43 5.14 -9.88
N PHE A 98 -7.24 4.53 -8.71
CA PHE A 98 -7.78 3.20 -8.42
C PHE A 98 -9.30 3.12 -8.66
N ARG A 99 -10.06 4.16 -8.28
CA ARG A 99 -11.50 4.26 -8.55
C ARG A 99 -11.83 4.19 -10.04
N ASN A 100 -10.99 4.80 -10.90
CA ASN A 100 -11.19 4.81 -12.34
C ASN A 100 -10.86 3.45 -12.97
N LEU A 101 -9.83 2.76 -12.45
CA LEU A 101 -9.52 1.37 -12.82
C LEU A 101 -10.67 0.43 -12.40
N ILE A 102 -11.21 0.56 -11.19
CA ILE A 102 -12.38 -0.22 -10.74
C ILE A 102 -13.60 0.06 -11.61
N ARG A 103 -13.82 1.30 -12.05
CA ARG A 103 -14.92 1.62 -12.98
C ARG A 103 -14.78 0.89 -14.31
N LYS A 104 -13.57 0.80 -14.87
CA LYS A 104 -13.29 0.01 -16.09
C LYS A 104 -13.55 -1.49 -15.89
N ILE A 105 -13.41 -2.03 -14.68
CA ILE A 105 -13.71 -3.42 -14.38
C ILE A 105 -15.23 -3.66 -14.27
N THR A 106 -15.95 -2.73 -13.61
CA THR A 106 -17.33 -2.97 -13.17
C THR A 106 -18.39 -2.31 -14.03
N LYS A 107 -18.07 -1.23 -14.75
CA LYS A 107 -19.02 -0.36 -15.46
C LYS A 107 -18.43 0.16 -16.78
N PHE A 108 -17.87 -0.72 -17.61
CA PHE A 108 -17.41 -0.31 -18.94
C PHE A 108 -18.60 -0.13 -19.90
N GLU A 109 -18.56 0.91 -20.72
CA GLU A 109 -19.60 1.21 -21.72
C GLU A 109 -19.32 0.51 -23.06
N ASN A 110 -18.05 0.35 -23.40
CA ASN A 110 -17.57 -0.28 -24.62
C ASN A 110 -16.41 -1.24 -24.31
N ASP A 111 -16.21 -2.26 -25.14
CA ASP A 111 -15.11 -3.22 -24.99
C ASP A 111 -13.72 -2.55 -25.00
N ALA A 112 -13.59 -1.40 -25.66
CA ALA A 112 -12.34 -0.62 -25.67
C ALA A 112 -12.02 0.05 -24.32
N ASP A 113 -13.06 0.30 -23.49
CA ASP A 113 -12.94 0.92 -22.17
C ASP A 113 -12.78 -0.11 -21.05
N LYS A 114 -12.87 -1.39 -21.42
CA LYS A 114 -12.75 -2.49 -20.47
C LYS A 114 -11.33 -2.57 -19.92
N PHE A 115 -11.25 -2.78 -18.62
CA PHE A 115 -9.97 -2.98 -17.91
C PHE A 115 -9.17 -4.12 -18.54
N SER A 116 -7.87 -3.88 -18.71
CA SER A 116 -6.85 -4.89 -18.95
C SER A 116 -5.81 -4.88 -17.84
N VAL A 117 -5.20 -6.03 -17.57
CA VAL A 117 -4.04 -6.11 -16.66
C VAL A 117 -2.90 -5.20 -17.12
N GLU A 118 -2.80 -4.94 -18.42
CA GLU A 118 -1.82 -4.02 -19.02
C GLU A 118 -2.10 -2.54 -18.63
N ASP A 119 -3.37 -2.15 -18.42
CA ASP A 119 -3.72 -0.83 -17.89
C ASP A 119 -3.16 -0.64 -16.48
N PHE A 120 -3.24 -1.67 -15.66
CA PHE A 120 -2.72 -1.62 -14.29
C PHE A 120 -1.19 -1.63 -14.27
N GLU A 121 -0.55 -2.44 -15.13
CA GLU A 121 0.89 -2.43 -15.31
C GLU A 121 1.40 -1.05 -15.74
N LYS A 122 0.71 -0.43 -16.71
CA LYS A 122 1.02 0.93 -17.15
C LYS A 122 0.84 1.95 -16.02
N ALA A 123 -0.23 1.83 -15.25
CA ALA A 123 -0.50 2.72 -14.12
C ALA A 123 0.61 2.67 -13.06
N ILE A 124 1.12 1.46 -12.76
CA ILE A 124 2.26 1.26 -11.86
C ILE A 124 3.55 1.85 -12.45
N ASN A 125 3.82 1.60 -13.73
CA ASN A 125 5.00 2.12 -14.40
C ASN A 125 4.98 3.66 -14.46
N ASP A 126 3.82 4.27 -14.74
CA ASP A 126 3.62 5.71 -14.73
C ASP A 126 3.89 6.29 -13.33
N LEU A 127 3.36 5.64 -12.28
CA LEU A 127 3.59 6.02 -10.88
C LEU A 127 5.09 6.00 -10.54
N VAL A 128 5.77 4.89 -10.76
CA VAL A 128 7.21 4.75 -10.48
C VAL A 128 8.02 5.72 -11.35
N GLY A 129 7.67 5.84 -12.63
CA GLY A 129 8.30 6.78 -13.57
C GLY A 129 8.19 8.23 -13.13
N SER A 130 7.09 8.62 -12.48
CA SER A 130 6.89 9.99 -11.98
C SER A 130 7.89 10.41 -10.90
N THR A 131 8.49 9.45 -10.21
CA THR A 131 9.46 9.72 -9.14
C THR A 131 10.89 9.90 -9.64
N MET A 132 11.15 9.67 -10.95
CA MET A 132 12.50 9.77 -11.52
C MET A 132 13.07 11.19 -11.35
N GLY A 133 14.27 11.27 -10.79
CA GLY A 133 14.93 12.54 -10.48
C GLY A 133 14.49 13.20 -9.18
N HIS A 134 13.50 12.64 -8.48
CA HIS A 134 13.06 13.08 -7.16
C HIS A 134 13.71 12.23 -6.04
N GLU A 135 13.83 12.76 -4.85
CA GLU A 135 14.41 12.04 -3.70
C GLU A 135 13.61 10.79 -3.30
N SER A 136 12.30 10.79 -3.56
CA SER A 136 11.40 9.65 -3.31
C SER A 136 11.68 8.45 -4.23
N ASN A 137 12.39 8.62 -5.34
CA ASN A 137 12.67 7.54 -6.30
C ASN A 137 13.22 6.28 -5.62
N LYS A 138 14.12 6.45 -4.64
CA LYS A 138 14.70 5.33 -3.89
C LYS A 138 13.66 4.49 -3.13
N ALA A 139 12.56 5.11 -2.70
CA ALA A 139 11.50 4.43 -1.98
C ALA A 139 10.54 3.67 -2.92
N PHE A 140 10.42 4.14 -4.16
CA PHE A 140 9.54 3.54 -5.16
C PHE A 140 10.25 2.55 -6.09
N ASP A 141 11.58 2.64 -6.18
CA ASP A 141 12.37 1.71 -7.00
C ASP A 141 12.29 0.29 -6.42
N GLY A 142 11.77 -0.60 -7.24
CA GLY A 142 11.58 -2.00 -6.85
C GLY A 142 10.32 -2.32 -6.04
N LEU A 143 9.54 -1.31 -5.60
CA LEU A 143 8.39 -1.49 -4.72
C LEU A 143 7.33 -2.48 -5.26
N PHE A 144 7.14 -2.55 -6.57
CA PHE A 144 6.19 -3.43 -7.22
C PHE A 144 6.84 -4.62 -7.95
N ASN A 145 8.14 -4.84 -7.80
CA ASN A 145 8.88 -5.87 -8.55
C ASN A 145 8.39 -7.30 -8.26
N ASP A 146 7.89 -7.55 -7.06
CA ASP A 146 7.36 -8.85 -6.67
C ASP A 146 5.94 -9.10 -7.21
N MET A 147 5.26 -8.06 -7.70
CA MET A 147 3.95 -8.14 -8.34
C MET A 147 4.11 -8.26 -9.88
N ARG A 148 4.50 -9.44 -10.34
CA ARG A 148 4.75 -9.70 -11.77
C ARG A 148 3.45 -9.94 -12.53
N LEU A 149 2.85 -8.90 -13.08
CA LEU A 149 1.55 -8.96 -13.78
C LEU A 149 1.60 -9.77 -15.10
N GLN A 150 2.80 -10.03 -15.63
CA GLN A 150 3.01 -10.87 -16.82
C GLN A 150 3.22 -12.36 -16.49
N ASP A 151 3.19 -12.74 -15.21
CA ASP A 151 3.45 -14.12 -14.79
C ASP A 151 2.31 -15.05 -15.28
N SER A 152 2.71 -16.13 -15.96
CA SER A 152 1.76 -17.15 -16.47
C SER A 152 0.98 -17.86 -15.36
N ARG A 153 1.46 -17.80 -14.11
CA ARG A 153 0.74 -18.35 -12.95
C ARG A 153 -0.50 -17.57 -12.60
N LEU A 154 -0.61 -16.30 -12.99
CA LEU A 154 -1.86 -15.52 -12.92
C LEU A 154 -2.88 -15.95 -13.97
N GLY A 155 -2.42 -16.55 -15.07
CA GLY A 155 -3.21 -16.99 -16.20
C GLY A 155 -2.33 -17.11 -17.45
N GLU A 156 -2.62 -18.07 -18.31
CA GLU A 156 -1.84 -18.31 -19.52
C GLU A 156 -2.02 -17.18 -20.53
N THR A 157 -3.23 -16.64 -20.62
CA THR A 157 -3.55 -15.53 -21.54
C THR A 157 -3.64 -14.18 -20.81
N VAL A 158 -3.54 -13.09 -21.56
CA VAL A 158 -3.81 -11.73 -21.04
C VAL A 158 -5.21 -11.63 -20.44
N SER A 159 -6.20 -12.29 -21.07
CA SER A 159 -7.58 -12.32 -20.58
C SER A 159 -7.69 -12.98 -19.20
N ASP A 160 -7.03 -14.11 -19.01
CA ASP A 160 -7.05 -14.84 -17.73
C ASP A 160 -6.41 -14.01 -16.62
N ARG A 161 -5.25 -13.39 -16.92
CA ARG A 161 -4.57 -12.50 -15.98
C ARG A 161 -5.40 -11.26 -15.65
N THR A 162 -6.09 -10.70 -16.65
CA THR A 162 -6.99 -9.56 -16.47
C THR A 162 -8.15 -9.93 -15.54
N GLU A 163 -8.77 -11.08 -15.74
CA GLU A 163 -9.86 -11.55 -14.87
C GLU A 163 -9.35 -11.77 -13.44
N MET A 164 -8.19 -12.38 -13.28
CA MET A 164 -7.60 -12.66 -11.98
C MET A 164 -7.30 -11.37 -11.19
N ILE A 165 -6.54 -10.45 -11.79
CA ILE A 165 -6.18 -9.18 -11.15
C ILE A 165 -7.41 -8.31 -10.95
N GLY A 166 -8.33 -8.28 -11.91
CA GLY A 166 -9.61 -7.58 -11.77
C GLY A 166 -10.41 -8.04 -10.55
N ARG A 167 -10.49 -9.35 -10.32
CA ARG A 167 -11.13 -9.91 -9.10
C ARG A 167 -10.43 -9.45 -7.82
N VAL A 168 -9.10 -9.49 -7.78
CA VAL A 168 -8.34 -8.99 -6.61
C VAL A 168 -8.64 -7.51 -6.37
N MET A 169 -8.60 -6.69 -7.42
CA MET A 169 -8.85 -5.24 -7.32
C MET A 169 -10.27 -4.95 -6.82
N VAL A 170 -11.29 -5.64 -7.33
CA VAL A 170 -12.68 -5.47 -6.87
C VAL A 170 -12.81 -5.86 -5.39
N ARG A 171 -12.23 -6.99 -4.97
CA ARG A 171 -12.25 -7.39 -3.55
C ARG A 171 -11.50 -6.42 -2.65
N VAL A 172 -10.35 -5.92 -3.11
CA VAL A 172 -9.60 -4.89 -2.37
C VAL A 172 -10.41 -3.60 -2.29
N SER A 173 -11.23 -3.25 -3.31
CA SER A 173 -12.08 -2.06 -3.26
C SER A 173 -13.14 -2.08 -2.15
N ASP A 174 -13.50 -3.27 -1.65
CA ASP A 174 -14.45 -3.44 -0.54
C ASP A 174 -13.83 -3.18 0.86
N ILE A 175 -12.51 -3.00 0.95
CA ILE A 175 -11.81 -2.69 2.20
C ILE A 175 -11.98 -1.19 2.46
N ASP A 176 -12.41 -0.81 3.65
CA ASP A 176 -12.39 0.58 4.09
C ASP A 176 -11.02 0.91 4.69
N PHE A 177 -10.33 1.89 4.14
CA PHE A 177 -9.01 2.30 4.63
C PHE A 177 -9.07 3.38 5.69
N ASP A 178 -10.22 4.05 5.84
CA ASP A 178 -10.41 5.15 6.80
C ASP A 178 -9.18 6.07 6.91
N LEU A 179 -8.75 6.62 5.78
CA LEU A 179 -7.54 7.46 5.70
C LEU A 179 -7.61 8.74 6.55
N GLN A 180 -8.79 9.07 7.06
CA GLN A 180 -8.99 10.22 7.96
C GLN A 180 -8.66 9.86 9.41
N ASP A 181 -8.79 8.58 9.80
CA ASP A 181 -8.33 8.09 11.10
C ASP A 181 -6.84 7.74 11.05
N SER A 182 -6.01 8.70 11.44
CA SER A 182 -4.54 8.53 11.48
C SER A 182 -4.05 7.51 12.52
N GLN A 183 -4.93 6.95 13.34
CA GLN A 183 -4.56 6.00 14.40
C GLN A 183 -4.55 4.54 13.91
N PHE A 184 -5.30 4.21 12.86
CA PHE A 184 -5.34 2.86 12.30
C PHE A 184 -4.40 2.71 11.11
N ASP A 185 -3.29 2.01 11.33
CA ASP A 185 -2.35 1.64 10.27
C ASP A 185 -2.90 0.45 9.46
N VAL A 186 -3.71 0.76 8.44
CA VAL A 186 -4.32 -0.25 7.57
C VAL A 186 -3.26 -1.03 6.80
N LEU A 187 -2.24 -0.36 6.27
CA LEU A 187 -1.20 -1.02 5.46
C LEU A 187 -0.36 -1.99 6.29
N GLY A 188 0.16 -1.52 7.41
CA GLY A 188 0.93 -2.36 8.33
C GLY A 188 0.07 -3.53 8.84
N THR A 189 -1.18 -3.26 9.21
CA THR A 189 -2.11 -4.30 9.68
C THR A 189 -2.41 -5.33 8.58
N ALA A 190 -2.68 -4.90 7.33
CA ALA A 190 -2.90 -5.80 6.20
C ALA A 190 -1.69 -6.67 5.90
N TYR A 191 -0.50 -6.07 5.87
CA TYR A 191 0.76 -6.79 5.70
C TYR A 191 0.93 -7.88 6.75
N MET A 192 0.66 -7.54 8.01
CA MET A 192 0.76 -8.44 9.14
C MET A 192 -0.19 -9.63 9.07
N ILE A 193 -1.44 -9.35 8.72
CA ILE A 193 -2.47 -10.38 8.55
C ILE A 193 -2.09 -11.32 7.42
N LEU A 194 -1.66 -10.78 6.26
CA LEU A 194 -1.29 -11.60 5.11
C LEU A 194 -0.07 -12.47 5.39
N ILE A 195 0.96 -11.95 6.07
CA ILE A 195 2.08 -12.78 6.49
C ILE A 195 1.59 -13.90 7.43
N GLY A 196 0.74 -13.58 8.41
CA GLY A 196 0.18 -14.59 9.32
C GLY A 196 -0.64 -15.67 8.60
N LEU A 197 -1.46 -15.29 7.63
CA LEU A 197 -2.28 -16.21 6.84
C LEU A 197 -1.44 -17.15 5.98
N PHE A 198 -0.36 -16.65 5.40
CA PHE A 198 0.49 -17.42 4.48
C PHE A 198 1.72 -18.07 5.13
N ALA A 199 2.08 -17.67 6.35
CA ALA A 199 3.17 -18.30 7.11
C ALA A 199 2.90 -19.77 7.44
N SER A 200 1.63 -20.16 7.64
CA SER A 200 1.24 -21.55 7.89
C SER A 200 1.41 -22.44 6.66
N ASP A 201 1.25 -21.91 5.46
CA ASP A 201 1.40 -22.65 4.19
C ASP A 201 2.86 -22.63 3.69
N ALA A 202 3.62 -21.60 4.04
CA ALA A 202 5.05 -21.46 3.71
C ALA A 202 5.98 -22.33 4.57
N GLY A 203 5.47 -23.26 5.35
CA GLY A 203 6.08 -24.08 6.39
C GLY A 203 7.45 -24.74 6.12
N LYS A 204 8.22 -24.28 5.14
CA LYS A 204 9.57 -24.78 4.82
C LYS A 204 10.57 -23.76 4.26
N LYS A 205 10.20 -22.50 4.02
CA LYS A 205 11.18 -21.47 3.64
C LYS A 205 11.47 -20.59 4.87
N GLY A 206 12.40 -21.07 5.72
CA GLY A 206 12.86 -20.36 6.91
C GLY A 206 13.48 -19.02 6.52
N GLY A 207 13.06 -17.97 7.20
CA GLY A 207 13.68 -16.65 7.11
C GLY A 207 12.75 -15.45 7.31
N GLU A 208 11.47 -15.56 7.01
CA GLU A 208 10.52 -14.48 7.24
C GLU A 208 9.86 -14.65 8.62
N PHE A 209 10.57 -14.35 9.69
CA PHE A 209 10.01 -14.30 11.03
C PHE A 209 9.53 -12.88 11.32
N PHE A 210 8.23 -12.78 11.46
CA PHE A 210 7.57 -11.56 11.87
C PHE A 210 7.49 -11.49 13.40
N THR A 211 7.82 -10.33 13.96
CA THR A 211 7.66 -10.09 15.40
C THR A 211 6.20 -9.74 15.70
N PRO A 212 5.47 -10.57 16.48
CA PRO A 212 4.08 -10.27 16.85
C PRO A 212 3.96 -8.89 17.54
N ALA A 213 2.82 -8.22 17.36
CA ALA A 213 2.59 -6.86 17.84
C ALA A 213 2.82 -6.71 19.37
N GLY A 214 2.48 -7.71 20.16
CA GLY A 214 2.69 -7.67 21.62
C GLY A 214 4.17 -7.54 22.02
N PRO A 215 5.05 -8.47 21.61
CA PRO A 215 6.50 -8.33 21.82
C PRO A 215 7.09 -7.06 21.20
N SER A 216 6.68 -6.66 19.99
CA SER A 216 7.14 -5.44 19.34
C SER A 216 6.82 -4.21 20.20
N LYS A 217 5.57 -4.09 20.63
CA LYS A 217 5.12 -3.01 21.52
C LYS A 217 5.87 -2.98 22.84
N LEU A 218 6.11 -4.15 23.45
CA LEU A 218 6.86 -4.23 24.70
C LEU A 218 8.29 -3.74 24.51
N CYS A 219 8.99 -4.20 23.47
CA CYS A 219 10.36 -3.78 23.17
C CYS A 219 10.42 -2.27 22.90
N ALA A 220 9.50 -1.75 22.09
CA ALA A 220 9.43 -0.34 21.77
C ALA A 220 9.13 0.52 23.01
N THR A 221 8.21 0.09 23.88
CA THR A 221 7.91 0.78 25.14
C THR A 221 9.13 0.82 26.05
N LEU A 222 9.87 -0.28 26.18
CA LEU A 222 11.08 -0.32 27.00
C LEU A 222 12.20 0.56 26.42
N ALA A 223 12.37 0.55 25.10
CA ALA A 223 13.38 1.37 24.42
C ALA A 223 13.08 2.87 24.51
N ALA A 224 11.82 3.25 24.48
CA ALA A 224 11.37 4.64 24.57
C ALA A 224 11.20 5.16 26.01
N LEU A 225 11.36 4.28 27.02
CA LEU A 225 11.06 4.61 28.41
C LEU A 225 11.87 5.82 28.91
N GLY A 226 11.14 6.88 29.30
CA GLY A 226 11.75 8.11 29.83
C GLY A 226 12.33 9.04 28.77
N LEU A 227 12.04 8.79 27.49
CA LEU A 227 12.45 9.63 26.39
C LEU A 227 11.25 10.45 25.85
N ASP A 228 11.45 11.75 25.66
CA ASP A 228 10.49 12.62 25.01
C ASP A 228 10.61 12.52 23.49
N GLU A 229 11.83 12.46 23.00
CA GLU A 229 12.19 12.33 21.58
C GLU A 229 13.44 11.47 21.41
N ALA A 230 13.64 10.93 20.21
CA ALA A 230 14.85 10.17 19.88
C ALA A 230 15.57 10.83 18.71
N LYS A 231 16.88 11.05 18.87
CA LYS A 231 17.70 11.55 17.77
C LYS A 231 17.88 10.49 16.68
N THR A 232 17.98 9.25 17.10
CA THR A 232 18.23 8.10 16.23
C THR A 232 17.58 6.85 16.82
N VAL A 233 16.93 6.07 16.00
CA VAL A 233 16.44 4.73 16.32
C VAL A 233 17.04 3.76 15.31
N GLY A 234 17.64 2.66 15.78
CA GLY A 234 18.31 1.69 14.93
C GLY A 234 17.93 0.25 15.26
N ASP A 235 17.81 -0.59 14.22
CA ASP A 235 17.61 -2.03 14.33
C ASP A 235 18.49 -2.73 13.29
N CYS A 236 19.40 -3.59 13.73
CA CYS A 236 20.32 -4.32 12.86
C CYS A 236 19.70 -5.58 12.22
N THR A 237 18.45 -5.87 12.50
CA THR A 237 17.67 -7.00 11.97
C THR A 237 16.22 -6.59 11.78
N CYS A 238 16.01 -5.44 11.13
CA CYS A 238 14.75 -4.70 11.18
C CYS A 238 13.56 -5.42 10.54
N GLY A 239 13.79 -6.41 9.70
CA GLY A 239 12.73 -7.04 8.93
C GLY A 239 11.94 -5.98 8.15
N SER A 240 10.64 -5.94 8.35
CA SER A 240 9.72 -4.93 7.77
C SER A 240 9.75 -3.57 8.49
N ALA A 241 10.75 -3.31 9.34
CA ALA A 241 10.89 -2.10 10.16
C ALA A 241 9.75 -1.82 11.16
N SER A 242 8.85 -2.77 11.39
CA SER A 242 7.68 -2.58 12.26
C SER A 242 8.05 -2.20 13.70
N MET A 243 9.13 -2.77 14.26
CA MET A 243 9.62 -2.39 15.59
C MET A 243 10.22 -0.98 15.63
N LEU A 244 10.94 -0.57 14.58
CA LEU A 244 11.46 0.79 14.45
C LEU A 244 10.34 1.82 14.48
N LEU A 245 9.28 1.59 13.69
CA LEU A 245 8.12 2.48 13.60
C LEU A 245 7.30 2.49 14.90
N GLU A 246 7.25 1.36 15.60
CA GLU A 246 6.52 1.27 16.88
C GLU A 246 7.15 2.15 17.96
N VAL A 247 8.50 2.30 18.00
CA VAL A 247 9.19 3.17 18.97
C VAL A 247 8.67 4.60 18.92
N GLN A 248 8.41 5.14 17.73
CA GLN A 248 7.90 6.50 17.56
C GLN A 248 6.58 6.76 18.31
N LYS A 249 5.71 5.76 18.36
CA LYS A 249 4.40 5.85 19.04
C LYS A 249 4.52 5.92 20.57
N HIS A 250 5.67 5.53 21.12
CA HIS A 250 5.93 5.51 22.57
C HIS A 250 6.77 6.69 23.06
N LEU A 251 7.24 7.55 22.18
CA LEU A 251 7.89 8.81 22.53
C LEU A 251 6.83 9.88 22.83
N THR A 252 7.05 10.69 23.87
CA THR A 252 6.08 11.73 24.30
C THR A 252 5.76 12.71 23.16
N THR A 253 6.76 13.10 22.38
CA THR A 253 6.58 14.02 21.25
C THR A 253 6.33 13.32 19.92
N GLY A 254 6.51 12.00 19.85
CA GLY A 254 6.50 11.24 18.62
C GLY A 254 7.62 11.59 17.62
N LYS A 255 8.65 12.33 18.06
CA LYS A 255 9.72 12.80 17.18
C LYS A 255 10.90 11.85 17.16
N VAL A 256 11.26 11.39 15.97
CA VAL A 256 12.49 10.66 15.68
C VAL A 256 13.25 11.40 14.58
N GLY A 257 14.52 11.69 14.81
CA GLY A 257 15.37 12.38 13.83
C GLY A 257 15.70 11.48 12.64
N HIS A 258 16.20 10.26 12.90
CA HIS A 258 16.57 9.31 11.86
C HIS A 258 16.25 7.87 12.29
N PHE A 259 15.80 7.08 11.32
CA PHE A 259 15.67 5.62 11.45
C PHE A 259 16.78 4.93 10.67
N TYR A 260 17.37 3.91 11.25
CA TYR A 260 18.36 3.04 10.62
C TYR A 260 17.93 1.60 10.75
N GLY A 261 17.70 0.94 9.62
CA GLY A 261 17.39 -0.49 9.55
C GLY A 261 18.46 -1.23 8.77
N GLN A 262 18.74 -2.46 9.19
CA GLN A 262 19.54 -3.41 8.41
C GLN A 262 18.74 -4.70 8.29
N GLU A 263 18.65 -5.21 7.07
CA GLU A 263 17.97 -6.47 6.77
C GLU A 263 18.80 -7.26 5.74
N LEU A 264 18.90 -8.56 5.96
CA LEU A 264 19.64 -9.47 5.07
C LEU A 264 18.80 -9.85 3.83
N ASN A 265 17.49 -9.97 4.02
CA ASN A 265 16.57 -10.40 2.96
C ASN A 265 16.05 -9.18 2.19
N ALA A 266 16.47 -9.04 0.94
CA ALA A 266 16.10 -7.92 0.07
C ALA A 266 14.58 -7.84 -0.23
N THR A 267 13.84 -8.94 -0.08
CA THR A 267 12.37 -8.95 -0.29
C THR A 267 11.59 -8.53 0.96
N THR A 268 12.25 -8.50 2.11
CA THR A 268 11.66 -8.08 3.39
C THR A 268 11.98 -6.62 3.71
N TYR A 269 13.06 -6.10 3.15
CA TYR A 269 13.54 -4.71 3.33
C TYR A 269 12.70 -3.68 2.57
#